data_381ccd8b5e816327aed5d41ca80eb017
#
_entry.id   381ccd8b5e816327aed5d41ca80eb017
#
_cell.length_a   1.000
_cell.length_b   1.000
_cell.length_c   1.000
_cell.angle_alpha   90.00
_cell.angle_beta   90.00
_cell.angle_gamma   90.00
#
_symmetry.space_group_name_H-M   'P 1'
#
loop_
_entity.id
_entity.type
_entity.pdbx_description
1 polymer ?
#
loop_
_entity_poly.entity_id
_entity_poly.type
_entity_poly.pdbx_seq_one_letter_code
_entity_poly.pdbx_strand_id
1 'polypeptide(L)'
;MNIYPAPLEHLIRNLSRLPGIGQKSGARVALHILRSPKELAESLAKSLLDVKEKIRFCSVCFNFTEKDPCAICADESRSNGVLCIVEGPGDQFALEESGAFKGKYHVLHGVLSPLDGVGPEDLKIGELMGRLGREAIQEVILATNPTTEGEATVSFLHKLLSEKGIKISRIALGIPMGGDLKYMDSMTLRHALKSRTSLSP
;
A
#
# COMPACT_ATOMS: atom_id res chain seq x y z
N MET A 1 40.37 12.85 -5.93
CA MET A 1 40.25 13.44 -7.27
C MET A 1 38.80 13.29 -7.72
N ASN A 2 38.10 14.39 -7.95
CA ASN A 2 36.74 14.31 -8.52
C ASN A 2 36.87 13.93 -9.99
N ILE A 3 36.36 12.75 -10.34
CA ILE A 3 36.43 12.21 -11.72
C ILE A 3 35.41 12.92 -12.64
N TYR A 4 34.33 13.44 -12.07
CA TYR A 4 33.25 14.12 -12.79
C TYR A 4 33.23 15.63 -12.52
N PRO A 5 32.75 16.45 -13.45
CA PRO A 5 32.43 17.85 -13.20
C PRO A 5 31.42 17.99 -12.05
N ALA A 6 31.54 19.04 -11.24
CA ALA A 6 30.75 19.20 -10.02
C ALA A 6 29.22 19.05 -10.20
N PRO A 7 28.56 19.63 -11.23
CA PRO A 7 27.11 19.44 -11.43
C PRO A 7 26.73 17.98 -11.68
N LEU A 8 27.55 17.24 -12.44
CA LEU A 8 27.31 15.83 -12.73
C LEU A 8 27.50 14.96 -11.47
N GLU A 9 28.52 15.26 -10.67
CA GLU A 9 28.75 14.57 -9.40
C GLU A 9 27.58 14.79 -8.42
N HIS A 10 27.06 16.02 -8.33
CA HIS A 10 25.88 16.33 -7.52
C HIS A 10 24.66 15.53 -7.95
N LEU A 11 24.41 15.43 -9.25
CA LEU A 11 23.29 14.63 -9.78
C LEU A 11 23.46 13.14 -9.44
N ILE A 12 24.65 12.58 -9.65
CA ILE A 12 24.97 11.19 -9.31
C ILE A 12 24.71 10.93 -7.82
N ARG A 13 25.18 11.81 -6.96
CA ARG A 13 25.00 11.70 -5.50
C ARG A 13 23.52 11.73 -5.11
N ASN A 14 22.74 12.64 -5.68
CA ASN A 14 21.31 12.74 -5.39
C ASN A 14 20.55 11.50 -5.88
N LEU A 15 20.84 11.00 -7.06
CA LEU A 15 20.25 9.76 -7.58
C LEU A 15 20.62 8.54 -6.70
N SER A 16 21.86 8.51 -6.20
CA SER A 16 22.34 7.41 -5.34
C SER A 16 21.73 7.40 -3.92
N ARG A 17 20.99 8.43 -3.54
CA ARG A 17 20.20 8.47 -2.28
C ARG A 17 18.84 7.78 -2.42
N LEU A 18 18.43 7.46 -3.65
CA LEU A 18 17.16 6.79 -3.89
C LEU A 18 17.29 5.29 -3.60
N PRO A 19 16.30 4.66 -2.94
CA PRO A 19 16.32 3.23 -2.67
C PRO A 19 16.54 2.42 -3.94
N GLY A 20 17.42 1.41 -3.88
CA GLY A 20 17.74 0.55 -5.03
C GLY A 20 18.68 1.17 -6.07
N ILE A 21 19.07 2.44 -5.94
CA ILE A 21 20.00 3.10 -6.86
C ILE A 21 21.36 3.26 -6.19
N GLY A 22 22.29 2.35 -6.49
CA GLY A 22 23.68 2.49 -6.07
C GLY A 22 24.46 3.48 -6.94
N GLN A 23 25.70 3.80 -6.53
CA GLN A 23 26.54 4.79 -7.21
C GLN A 23 26.77 4.51 -8.70
N LYS A 24 26.97 3.23 -9.08
CA LYS A 24 27.13 2.84 -10.50
C LYS A 24 25.86 3.09 -11.32
N SER A 25 24.69 2.73 -10.76
CA SER A 25 23.40 2.98 -11.42
C SER A 25 23.08 4.47 -11.48
N GLY A 26 23.35 5.22 -10.40
CA GLY A 26 23.21 6.67 -10.35
C GLY A 26 24.06 7.37 -11.43
N ALA A 27 25.31 6.96 -11.59
CA ALA A 27 26.18 7.50 -12.64
C ALA A 27 25.64 7.20 -14.07
N ARG A 28 25.13 5.97 -14.29
CA ARG A 28 24.53 5.59 -15.58
C ARG A 28 23.30 6.44 -15.91
N VAL A 29 22.41 6.63 -14.94
CA VAL A 29 21.21 7.46 -15.10
C VAL A 29 21.58 8.93 -15.33
N ALA A 30 22.53 9.48 -14.56
CA ALA A 30 22.98 10.86 -14.71
C ALA A 30 23.60 11.12 -16.11
N LEU A 31 24.42 10.20 -16.60
CA LEU A 31 25.00 10.29 -17.95
C LEU A 31 23.93 10.15 -19.05
N HIS A 32 22.89 9.36 -18.82
CA HIS A 32 21.76 9.28 -19.75
C HIS A 32 21.02 10.62 -19.82
N ILE A 33 20.67 11.21 -18.67
CA ILE A 33 20.02 12.53 -18.62
C ILE A 33 20.87 13.59 -19.29
N LEU A 34 22.19 13.60 -19.07
CA LEU A 34 23.13 14.56 -19.68
C LEU A 34 23.14 14.48 -21.22
N ARG A 35 22.98 13.28 -21.77
CA ARG A 35 22.98 13.05 -23.24
C ARG A 35 21.59 13.22 -23.84
N SER A 36 20.57 13.25 -23.06
CA SER A 36 19.17 13.42 -23.51
C SER A 36 18.86 14.89 -23.79
N PRO A 37 17.82 15.18 -24.58
CA PRO A 37 17.33 16.54 -24.73
C PRO A 37 17.00 17.21 -23.41
N LYS A 38 17.16 18.53 -23.33
CA LYS A 38 16.96 19.34 -22.10
C LYS A 38 15.55 19.19 -21.54
N GLU A 39 14.58 19.00 -22.42
CA GLU A 39 13.14 18.81 -22.10
C GLU A 39 12.90 17.60 -21.20
N LEU A 40 13.70 16.52 -21.33
CA LEU A 40 13.61 15.37 -20.43
C LEU A 40 13.96 15.76 -18.98
N ALA A 41 15.07 16.50 -18.83
CA ALA A 41 15.51 16.94 -17.50
C ALA A 41 14.50 17.91 -16.86
N GLU A 42 13.96 18.86 -17.64
CA GLU A 42 12.94 19.81 -17.19
C GLU A 42 11.64 19.11 -16.79
N SER A 43 11.16 18.16 -17.62
CA SER A 43 9.96 17.37 -17.33
C SER A 43 10.12 16.53 -16.07
N LEU A 44 11.26 15.87 -15.88
CA LEU A 44 11.57 15.07 -14.71
C LEU A 44 11.63 15.94 -13.44
N ALA A 45 12.34 17.07 -13.50
CA ALA A 45 12.43 18.01 -12.38
C ALA A 45 11.04 18.53 -11.98
N LYS A 46 10.22 18.92 -12.96
CA LYS A 46 8.83 19.36 -12.73
C LYS A 46 8.00 18.25 -12.07
N SER A 47 8.06 17.03 -12.56
CA SER A 47 7.29 15.89 -12.00
C SER A 47 7.66 15.62 -10.55
N LEU A 48 8.95 15.72 -10.18
CA LEU A 48 9.42 15.56 -8.80
C LEU A 48 8.86 16.63 -7.86
N LEU A 49 8.82 17.88 -8.32
CA LEU A 49 8.25 18.99 -7.56
C LEU A 49 6.72 18.86 -7.45
N ASP A 50 6.04 18.58 -8.55
CA ASP A 50 4.59 18.42 -8.61
C ASP A 50 4.08 17.37 -7.61
N VAL A 51 4.77 16.21 -7.51
CA VAL A 51 4.43 15.17 -6.54
C VAL A 51 4.53 15.68 -5.10
N LYS A 52 5.56 16.45 -4.78
CA LYS A 52 5.76 16.99 -3.43
C LYS A 52 4.79 18.12 -3.06
N GLU A 53 4.37 18.90 -4.05
CA GLU A 53 3.50 20.06 -3.86
C GLU A 53 2.02 19.72 -3.91
N LYS A 54 1.62 18.79 -4.80
CA LYS A 54 0.22 18.53 -5.11
C LYS A 54 -0.35 17.29 -4.41
N ILE A 55 0.49 16.28 -4.11
CA ILE A 55 0.02 15.05 -3.48
C ILE A 55 -0.02 15.21 -1.96
N ARG A 56 -1.16 14.85 -1.39
CA ARG A 56 -1.44 14.83 0.05
C ARG A 56 -2.12 13.52 0.44
N PHE A 57 -2.36 13.31 1.72
CA PHE A 57 -3.22 12.22 2.18
C PHE A 57 -4.70 12.64 2.10
N CYS A 58 -5.53 11.72 1.63
CA CYS A 58 -6.98 11.84 1.73
C CYS A 58 -7.39 11.86 3.21
N SER A 59 -8.19 12.85 3.62
CA SER A 59 -8.65 13.00 5.00
C SER A 59 -9.55 11.85 5.49
N VAL A 60 -10.08 11.03 4.57
CA VAL A 60 -11.01 9.93 4.88
C VAL A 60 -10.32 8.57 4.88
N CYS A 61 -9.59 8.22 3.84
CA CYS A 61 -8.99 6.89 3.69
C CYS A 61 -7.47 6.85 3.89
N PHE A 62 -6.81 8.01 3.99
CA PHE A 62 -5.37 8.16 4.16
C PHE A 62 -4.52 7.69 2.97
N ASN A 63 -5.12 7.43 1.78
CA ASN A 63 -4.34 7.21 0.57
C ASN A 63 -3.86 8.52 -0.04
N PHE A 64 -2.89 8.43 -0.94
CA PHE A 64 -2.42 9.58 -1.72
C PHE A 64 -3.50 10.13 -2.64
N THR A 65 -3.61 11.45 -2.67
CA THR A 65 -4.58 12.14 -3.53
C THR A 65 -4.13 13.56 -3.86
N GLU A 66 -4.57 14.07 -5.00
CA GLU A 66 -4.45 15.49 -5.36
C GLU A 66 -5.64 16.30 -4.80
N LYS A 67 -6.84 15.71 -4.80
CA LYS A 67 -8.07 16.34 -4.31
C LYS A 67 -8.56 15.64 -3.04
N ASP A 68 -8.97 16.39 -2.04
CA ASP A 68 -9.46 15.85 -0.78
C ASP A 68 -10.97 16.14 -0.61
N PRO A 69 -11.80 15.09 -0.38
CA PRO A 69 -11.46 13.68 -0.36
C PRO A 69 -11.06 13.13 -1.74
N CYS A 70 -10.36 11.96 -1.75
CA CYS A 70 -9.97 11.31 -3.00
C CYS A 70 -11.20 10.84 -3.81
N ALA A 71 -10.98 10.57 -5.10
CA ALA A 71 -12.07 10.15 -6.01
C ALA A 71 -12.86 8.93 -5.49
N ILE A 72 -12.18 7.95 -4.86
CA ILE A 72 -12.82 6.77 -4.29
C ILE A 72 -13.71 7.13 -3.09
N CYS A 73 -13.23 8.01 -2.21
CA CYS A 73 -14.01 8.43 -1.05
C CYS A 73 -15.18 9.35 -1.41
N ALA A 74 -15.02 10.16 -2.45
CA ALA A 74 -16.04 11.08 -2.96
C ALA A 74 -17.13 10.36 -3.77
N ASP A 75 -16.87 9.14 -4.24
CA ASP A 75 -17.84 8.36 -5.03
C ASP A 75 -18.90 7.72 -4.10
N GLU A 76 -20.10 8.24 -4.15
CA GLU A 76 -21.23 7.72 -3.37
C GLU A 76 -21.66 6.31 -3.78
N SER A 77 -21.44 5.90 -5.03
CA SER A 77 -21.76 4.55 -5.50
C SER A 77 -20.94 3.47 -4.78
N ARG A 78 -19.80 3.85 -4.18
CA ARG A 78 -18.94 3.02 -3.35
C ARG A 78 -19.35 2.96 -1.87
N SER A 79 -20.40 3.66 -1.48
CA SER A 79 -20.94 3.65 -0.10
C SER A 79 -21.85 2.45 0.14
N ASN A 80 -21.35 1.24 -0.16
CA ASN A 80 -22.08 -0.03 -0.08
C ASN A 80 -21.96 -0.73 1.30
N GLY A 81 -21.40 -0.05 2.30
CA GLY A 81 -21.22 -0.60 3.64
C GLY A 81 -20.02 -1.52 3.79
N VAL A 82 -19.16 -1.68 2.77
CA VAL A 82 -17.97 -2.52 2.82
C VAL A 82 -16.70 -1.67 2.83
N LEU A 83 -15.86 -1.88 3.84
CA LEU A 83 -14.59 -1.19 4.02
C LEU A 83 -13.42 -2.17 3.93
N CYS A 84 -12.48 -1.94 3.01
CA CYS A 84 -11.25 -2.73 2.89
C CYS A 84 -10.09 -2.00 3.58
N ILE A 85 -9.45 -2.67 4.53
CA ILE A 85 -8.29 -2.16 5.28
C ILE A 85 -7.03 -2.74 4.67
N VAL A 86 -6.10 -1.86 4.29
CA VAL A 86 -4.81 -2.20 3.67
C VAL A 86 -3.65 -1.60 4.46
N GLU A 87 -2.44 -2.17 4.32
CA GLU A 87 -1.24 -1.68 5.00
C GLU A 87 -0.75 -0.35 4.44
N GLY A 88 -0.68 -0.25 3.11
CA GLY A 88 -0.12 0.90 2.45
C GLY A 88 -0.88 1.35 1.20
N PRO A 89 -0.54 2.53 0.67
CA PRO A 89 -1.12 3.04 -0.57
C PRO A 89 -0.93 2.09 -1.77
N GLY A 90 0.21 1.41 -1.85
CA GLY A 90 0.52 0.46 -2.92
C GLY A 90 -0.46 -0.70 -2.99
N ASP A 91 -0.86 -1.23 -1.81
CA ASP A 91 -1.82 -2.34 -1.72
C ASP A 91 -3.21 -1.90 -2.20
N GLN A 92 -3.62 -0.67 -1.84
CA GLN A 92 -4.88 -0.12 -2.34
C GLN A 92 -4.85 0.03 -3.87
N PHE A 93 -3.76 0.53 -4.45
CA PHE A 93 -3.64 0.67 -5.90
C PHE A 93 -3.74 -0.68 -6.60
N ALA A 94 -3.06 -1.70 -6.09
CA ALA A 94 -3.11 -3.06 -6.65
C ALA A 94 -4.52 -3.66 -6.60
N LEU A 95 -5.23 -3.50 -5.47
CA LEU A 95 -6.60 -3.96 -5.33
C LEU A 95 -7.57 -3.19 -6.25
N GLU A 96 -7.38 -1.88 -6.39
CA GLU A 96 -8.22 -1.05 -7.25
C GLU A 96 -7.98 -1.38 -8.73
N GLU A 97 -6.74 -1.59 -9.14
CA GLU A 97 -6.39 -2.00 -10.51
C GLU A 97 -7.00 -3.34 -10.90
N SER A 98 -7.18 -4.26 -9.94
CA SER A 98 -7.86 -5.53 -10.19
C SER A 98 -9.32 -5.37 -10.61
N GLY A 99 -9.96 -4.25 -10.27
CA GLY A 99 -11.36 -3.97 -10.53
C GLY A 99 -12.37 -4.82 -9.73
N ALA A 100 -11.87 -5.72 -8.87
CA ALA A 100 -12.70 -6.69 -8.15
C ALA A 100 -13.44 -6.09 -6.95
N PHE A 101 -12.94 -4.99 -6.37
CA PHE A 101 -13.52 -4.36 -5.19
C PHE A 101 -14.25 -3.05 -5.53
N LYS A 102 -15.47 -2.89 -5.02
CA LYS A 102 -16.34 -1.75 -5.28
C LYS A 102 -16.77 -0.99 -4.01
N GLY A 103 -16.10 -1.25 -2.89
CA GLY A 103 -16.30 -0.52 -1.64
C GLY A 103 -15.25 0.58 -1.44
N LYS A 104 -15.16 1.07 -0.21
CA LYS A 104 -14.19 2.07 0.22
C LYS A 104 -12.98 1.44 0.91
N TYR A 105 -11.88 2.18 0.99
CA TYR A 105 -10.64 1.71 1.60
C TYR A 105 -10.29 2.51 2.86
N HIS A 106 -9.43 1.92 3.68
CA HIS A 106 -8.69 2.60 4.74
C HIS A 106 -7.25 2.12 4.76
N VAL A 107 -6.31 3.06 4.67
CA VAL A 107 -4.87 2.78 4.62
C VAL A 107 -4.29 2.99 6.02
N LEU A 108 -3.66 1.96 6.57
CA LEU A 108 -3.07 1.98 7.92
C LEU A 108 -1.73 2.73 7.99
N HIS A 109 -1.02 2.83 6.88
CA HIS A 109 0.37 3.31 6.78
C HIS A 109 1.40 2.47 7.52
N GLY A 110 1.19 1.16 7.56
CA GLY A 110 2.11 0.18 8.14
C GLY A 110 1.38 -1.01 8.75
N VAL A 111 2.14 -1.76 9.54
CA VAL A 111 1.70 -2.93 10.31
C VAL A 111 2.26 -2.85 11.72
N LEU A 112 1.64 -3.53 12.66
CA LEU A 112 2.19 -3.68 14.00
C LEU A 112 3.51 -4.45 13.94
N SER A 113 4.57 -3.84 14.43
CA SER A 113 5.90 -4.45 14.51
C SER A 113 6.57 -4.05 15.83
N PRO A 114 6.30 -4.77 16.94
CA PRO A 114 6.89 -4.46 18.24
C PRO A 114 8.42 -4.49 18.24
N LEU A 115 9.01 -5.33 17.35
CA LEU A 115 10.48 -5.41 17.22
C LEU A 115 11.08 -4.15 16.60
N ASP A 116 10.33 -3.49 15.72
CA ASP A 116 10.72 -2.21 15.09
C ASP A 116 10.16 -1.00 15.86
N GLY A 117 9.50 -1.22 17.00
CA GLY A 117 8.90 -0.17 17.81
C GLY A 117 7.62 0.43 17.23
N VAL A 118 6.94 -0.26 16.29
CA VAL A 118 5.70 0.22 15.69
C VAL A 118 4.49 -0.29 16.46
N GLY A 119 3.82 0.62 17.17
CA GLY A 119 2.60 0.38 17.94
C GLY A 119 1.32 0.77 17.20
N PRO A 120 0.15 0.54 17.83
CA PRO A 120 -1.14 0.94 17.25
C PRO A 120 -1.29 2.46 17.05
N GLU A 121 -0.60 3.25 17.85
CA GLU A 121 -0.57 4.71 17.83
C GLU A 121 0.19 5.28 16.62
N ASP A 122 1.11 4.50 16.05
CA ASP A 122 1.88 4.88 14.86
C ASP A 122 1.09 4.64 13.57
N LEU A 123 0.00 3.86 13.66
CA LEU A 123 -0.85 3.48 12.54
C LEU A 123 -2.16 4.27 12.55
N LYS A 124 -2.84 4.33 11.39
CA LYS A 124 -4.14 4.99 11.24
C LYS A 124 -5.31 4.18 11.83
N ILE A 125 -5.08 3.52 12.96
CA ILE A 125 -6.07 2.69 13.67
C ILE A 125 -7.06 3.58 14.46
N GLY A 126 -6.57 4.64 15.10
CA GLY A 126 -7.43 5.59 15.80
C GLY A 126 -8.44 6.26 14.88
N GLU A 127 -7.98 6.68 13.69
CA GLU A 127 -8.82 7.28 12.65
C GLU A 127 -9.81 6.27 12.07
N LEU A 128 -9.40 5.00 11.91
CA LEU A 128 -10.30 3.91 11.54
C LEU A 128 -11.46 3.77 12.53
N MET A 129 -11.15 3.75 13.82
CA MET A 129 -12.17 3.61 14.88
C MET A 129 -13.14 4.79 14.87
N GLY A 130 -12.64 6.01 14.67
CA GLY A 130 -13.45 7.21 14.52
C GLY A 130 -14.35 7.16 13.27
N ARG A 131 -13.85 6.58 12.18
CA ARG A 131 -14.59 6.41 10.93
C ARG A 131 -15.74 5.41 11.09
N LEU A 132 -15.48 4.26 11.70
CA LEU A 132 -16.49 3.22 11.96
C LEU A 132 -17.62 3.70 12.89
N GLY A 133 -17.39 4.75 13.68
CA GLY A 133 -18.44 5.38 14.49
C GLY A 133 -19.33 6.35 13.70
N ARG A 134 -18.93 6.77 12.50
CA ARG A 134 -19.63 7.79 11.70
C ARG A 134 -20.22 7.24 10.40
N GLU A 135 -19.64 6.19 9.83
CA GLU A 135 -20.10 5.56 8.60
C GLU A 135 -20.87 4.27 8.91
N ALA A 136 -21.93 3.99 8.15
CA ALA A 136 -22.71 2.75 8.27
C ALA A 136 -21.98 1.56 7.63
N ILE A 137 -20.87 1.13 8.24
CA ILE A 137 -20.08 0.00 7.78
C ILE A 137 -20.68 -1.31 8.31
N GLN A 138 -20.98 -2.23 7.39
CA GLN A 138 -21.54 -3.55 7.66
C GLN A 138 -20.48 -4.65 7.62
N GLU A 139 -19.46 -4.48 6.78
CA GLU A 139 -18.36 -5.43 6.64
C GLU A 139 -17.01 -4.71 6.57
N VAL A 140 -16.05 -5.23 7.30
CA VAL A 140 -14.63 -4.86 7.20
C VAL A 140 -13.84 -6.04 6.63
N ILE A 141 -13.16 -5.80 5.51
CA ILE A 141 -12.23 -6.76 4.90
C ILE A 141 -10.82 -6.39 5.34
N LEU A 142 -10.14 -7.29 6.05
CA LEU A 142 -8.74 -7.15 6.43
C LEU A 142 -7.86 -7.66 5.28
N ALA A 143 -7.19 -6.75 4.58
CA ALA A 143 -6.36 -7.04 3.40
C ALA A 143 -4.89 -6.66 3.65
N THR A 144 -4.38 -7.03 4.83
CA THR A 144 -2.94 -6.93 5.13
C THR A 144 -2.17 -8.07 4.46
N ASN A 145 -0.88 -7.86 4.23
CA ASN A 145 -0.01 -8.88 3.65
C ASN A 145 0.11 -10.10 4.58
N PRO A 146 0.33 -11.31 4.05
CA PRO A 146 0.46 -12.54 4.84
C PRO A 146 1.86 -12.68 5.46
N THR A 147 2.34 -11.63 6.10
CA THR A 147 3.56 -11.61 6.90
C THR A 147 3.24 -11.82 8.38
N THR A 148 4.25 -12.09 9.19
CA THR A 148 4.07 -12.22 10.65
C THR A 148 3.44 -10.95 11.26
N GLU A 149 3.91 -9.79 10.83
CA GLU A 149 3.46 -8.47 11.26
C GLU A 149 2.03 -8.18 10.76
N GLY A 150 1.74 -8.55 9.50
CA GLY A 150 0.40 -8.46 8.93
C GLY A 150 -0.61 -9.33 9.67
N GLU A 151 -0.25 -10.58 10.04
CA GLU A 151 -1.08 -11.47 10.86
C GLU A 151 -1.29 -10.94 12.29
N ALA A 152 -0.25 -10.37 12.90
CA ALA A 152 -0.37 -9.70 14.20
C ALA A 152 -1.35 -8.52 14.12
N THR A 153 -1.25 -7.73 13.05
CA THR A 153 -2.16 -6.61 12.79
C THR A 153 -3.60 -7.06 12.58
N VAL A 154 -3.82 -8.15 11.82
CA VAL A 154 -5.16 -8.77 11.67
C VAL A 154 -5.71 -9.20 13.03
N SER A 155 -4.91 -9.90 13.84
CA SER A 155 -5.34 -10.40 15.15
C SER A 155 -5.72 -9.25 16.08
N PHE A 156 -4.96 -8.18 16.08
CA PHE A 156 -5.25 -6.97 16.86
C PHE A 156 -6.53 -6.28 16.38
N LEU A 157 -6.66 -6.03 15.07
CA LEU A 157 -7.84 -5.39 14.49
C LEU A 157 -9.10 -6.26 14.69
N HIS A 158 -8.98 -7.57 14.52
CA HIS A 158 -10.09 -8.49 14.76
C HIS A 158 -10.61 -8.37 16.20
N LYS A 159 -9.73 -8.38 17.22
CA LYS A 159 -10.10 -8.20 18.60
C LYS A 159 -10.81 -6.85 18.83
N LEU A 160 -10.25 -5.78 18.28
CA LEU A 160 -10.76 -4.42 18.43
C LEU A 160 -12.14 -4.22 17.77
N LEU A 161 -12.36 -4.86 16.62
CA LEU A 161 -13.57 -4.71 15.81
C LEU A 161 -14.70 -5.68 16.24
N SER A 162 -14.37 -6.81 16.86
CA SER A 162 -15.36 -7.82 17.28
C SER A 162 -16.43 -7.26 18.22
N GLU A 163 -16.09 -6.27 19.02
CA GLU A 163 -17.01 -5.64 19.98
C GLU A 163 -18.04 -4.72 19.31
N LYS A 164 -17.86 -4.41 18.01
CA LYS A 164 -18.73 -3.47 17.28
C LYS A 164 -19.89 -4.13 16.52
N GLY A 165 -19.97 -5.46 16.50
CA GLY A 165 -21.01 -6.17 15.76
C GLY A 165 -20.89 -6.06 14.22
N ILE A 166 -19.73 -5.65 13.72
CA ILE A 166 -19.44 -5.53 12.27
C ILE A 166 -18.92 -6.88 11.78
N LYS A 167 -19.39 -7.33 10.62
CA LYS A 167 -18.85 -8.52 9.96
C LYS A 167 -17.38 -8.28 9.61
N ILE A 168 -16.50 -9.17 10.04
CA ILE A 168 -15.06 -9.11 9.73
C ILE A 168 -14.72 -10.26 8.80
N SER A 169 -14.11 -9.95 7.70
CA SER A 169 -13.59 -10.93 6.74
C SER A 169 -12.12 -10.64 6.44
N ARG A 170 -11.46 -11.61 5.83
CA ARG A 170 -10.08 -11.48 5.41
C ARG A 170 -9.97 -11.80 3.93
N ILE A 171 -9.04 -11.12 3.24
CA ILE A 171 -8.65 -11.50 1.89
C ILE A 171 -8.15 -12.94 1.90
N ALA A 172 -8.57 -13.74 0.90
CA ALA A 172 -8.21 -15.14 0.82
C ALA A 172 -6.70 -15.32 0.67
N LEU A 173 -6.16 -16.27 1.43
CA LEU A 173 -4.75 -16.68 1.37
C LEU A 173 -4.67 -18.07 0.78
N GLY A 174 -3.75 -18.29 -0.16
CA GLY A 174 -3.60 -19.61 -0.77
C GLY A 174 -2.71 -19.61 -1.99
N ILE A 175 -2.87 -20.67 -2.79
CA ILE A 175 -2.09 -20.91 -4.01
C ILE A 175 -2.53 -19.90 -5.07
N PRO A 176 -1.60 -19.11 -5.65
CA PRO A 176 -1.94 -18.20 -6.73
C PRO A 176 -2.41 -18.96 -7.97
N MET A 177 -3.33 -18.37 -8.73
CA MET A 177 -3.78 -18.95 -10.00
C MET A 177 -2.61 -19.14 -10.97
N GLY A 178 -2.54 -20.31 -11.58
CA GLY A 178 -1.42 -20.72 -12.43
C GLY A 178 -0.18 -21.20 -11.66
N GLY A 179 -0.21 -21.20 -10.33
CA GLY A 179 0.85 -21.76 -9.50
C GLY A 179 0.81 -23.29 -9.49
N ASP A 180 1.99 -23.94 -9.58
CA ASP A 180 2.13 -25.39 -9.51
C ASP A 180 2.38 -25.80 -8.05
N LEU A 181 1.57 -26.71 -7.51
CA LEU A 181 1.62 -27.20 -6.13
C LEU A 181 3.02 -27.62 -5.67
N LYS A 182 3.78 -28.27 -6.55
CA LYS A 182 5.12 -28.80 -6.21
C LYS A 182 6.18 -27.71 -5.92
N TYR A 183 5.90 -26.47 -6.34
CA TYR A 183 6.82 -25.33 -6.11
C TYR A 183 6.37 -24.42 -4.98
N MET A 184 5.23 -24.71 -4.35
CA MET A 184 4.73 -23.91 -3.23
C MET A 184 5.43 -24.29 -1.94
N ASP A 185 5.69 -23.28 -1.12
CA ASP A 185 6.22 -23.51 0.22
C ASP A 185 5.17 -24.15 1.16
N SER A 186 5.64 -24.75 2.23
CA SER A 186 4.78 -25.50 3.17
C SER A 186 3.75 -24.63 3.90
N MET A 187 4.04 -23.32 4.10
CA MET A 187 3.10 -22.40 4.75
C MET A 187 1.94 -22.05 3.82
N THR A 188 2.24 -21.73 2.57
CA THR A 188 1.23 -21.48 1.53
C THR A 188 0.31 -22.69 1.34
N LEU A 189 0.85 -23.91 1.26
CA LEU A 189 0.05 -25.14 1.15
C LEU A 189 -0.83 -25.35 2.40
N ARG A 190 -0.31 -25.10 3.58
CA ARG A 190 -1.07 -25.22 4.84
C ARG A 190 -2.23 -24.23 4.89
N HIS A 191 -2.02 -22.98 4.49
CA HIS A 191 -3.07 -21.96 4.43
C HIS A 191 -4.13 -22.33 3.39
N ALA A 192 -3.73 -22.74 2.20
CA ALA A 192 -4.64 -23.18 1.15
C ALA A 192 -5.55 -24.33 1.60
N LEU A 193 -4.99 -25.34 2.28
CA LEU A 193 -5.76 -26.46 2.81
C LEU A 193 -6.71 -26.05 3.95
N LYS A 194 -6.31 -25.14 4.82
CA LYS A 194 -7.19 -24.61 5.88
C LYS A 194 -8.35 -23.79 5.31
N SER A 195 -8.08 -22.98 4.29
CA SER A 195 -9.06 -22.09 3.66
C SER A 195 -9.79 -22.71 2.47
N ARG A 196 -9.69 -24.04 2.31
CA ARG A 196 -10.34 -24.74 1.20
C ARG A 196 -11.85 -24.50 1.18
N THR A 197 -12.38 -24.26 0.00
CA THR A 197 -13.82 -24.08 -0.22
C THR A 197 -14.46 -25.40 -0.68
N SER A 198 -15.71 -25.64 -0.23
CA SER A 198 -16.50 -26.75 -0.74
C SER A 198 -16.97 -26.45 -2.15
N LEU A 199 -16.84 -27.41 -3.05
CA LEU A 199 -17.46 -27.34 -4.37
C LEU A 199 -18.91 -27.76 -4.21
N SER A 200 -19.84 -26.89 -4.60
CA SER A 200 -21.25 -27.29 -4.73
C SER A 200 -21.40 -28.17 -5.97
N PRO A 201 -22.24 -29.24 -5.93
CA PRO A 201 -22.52 -30.06 -7.08
C PRO A 201 -23.21 -29.29 -8.20
#